data_d861d954faa3458063241e6e5c0642e4
#
_entry.id   d861d954faa3458063241e6e5c0642e4
#
_cell.length_a   1.000
_cell.length_b   1.000
_cell.length_c   1.000
_cell.angle_alpha   90.00
_cell.angle_beta   90.00
_cell.angle_gamma   90.00
#
_symmetry.space_group_name_H-M   'P 1'
#
loop_
_entity.id
_entity.type
_entity.pdbx_description
1 polymer ?
#
loop_
_entity_poly.entity_id
_entity_poly.type
_entity_poly.pdbx_seq_one_letter_code
_entity_poly.pdbx_strand_id
1 'polypeptide(L)'
;MKKLICIVLFIPLLACSGKVTKEESPESLFELGLNYLRGNDSLGIYMNKEKGIALIRRSAEQGNAEAQYCLGDCYANGEGVLQDYAQAALWGRKAAEQGIAEAQFMLGAFYYAGYSVPQDYVQAANWYRKAAEQGNSEAQYCLGDCYYKGQGVLQDYAQAVLWGRRAAEQGIAEAQFMLGDCYYKGQGVPQDYAQAVSWWRKAADQGYTYAQLNLGLCYYKGEGVPQDYTQSVYWYRKAADQGTANAQYNLGLCYYKGEGVPQDYRQAVYWWCKAAEQGWADAQINLGLCYYNGEGVLQDYVQAAYWYRKAAEQGVALAQNNLGVCYDNGEGVSQDYVQAVSWWCKAAEQGSAAAQNNLGNAYYKGKGVSQDYVQAVFWYRKAAEQGYADAQYNLGFCYCEGEGVSQDYTQAVYWLRKAAEQGNADAQFLLEGCYCYGEGVTRDYTGLLLVA
;
A
#
# COMPACT_ATOMS: atom_id res chain seq x y z
N MET A 1 3.59 -16.72 3.76
CA MET A 1 3.64 -18.04 3.09
C MET A 1 2.40 -18.83 3.48
N LYS A 2 1.38 -18.83 2.61
CA LYS A 2 0.17 -19.64 2.80
C LYS A 2 0.52 -21.09 2.55
N LYS A 3 -0.01 -22.00 3.39
CA LYS A 3 0.13 -23.44 3.26
C LYS A 3 -0.30 -23.88 1.86
N LEU A 4 0.57 -24.57 1.13
CA LEU A 4 0.14 -25.35 -0.04
C LEU A 4 -0.96 -26.30 0.43
N ILE A 5 -2.16 -26.11 -0.08
CA ILE A 5 -3.30 -27.00 0.22
C ILE A 5 -3.16 -28.20 -0.70
N CYS A 6 -2.92 -29.36 -0.08
CA CYS A 6 -2.97 -30.64 -0.78
C CYS A 6 -4.34 -30.82 -1.44
N ILE A 7 -4.43 -30.69 -2.77
CA ILE A 7 -5.64 -30.95 -3.53
C ILE A 7 -5.85 -32.47 -3.61
N VAL A 8 -6.93 -32.90 -2.97
CA VAL A 8 -7.35 -34.32 -2.96
C VAL A 8 -8.02 -34.65 -4.28
N LEU A 9 -7.31 -35.33 -5.17
CA LEU A 9 -7.94 -36.00 -6.33
C LEU A 9 -8.82 -37.16 -5.86
N PHE A 10 -10.12 -37.02 -6.06
CA PHE A 10 -11.09 -38.13 -5.89
C PHE A 10 -10.96 -39.08 -7.10
N ILE A 11 -10.31 -40.24 -6.90
CA ILE A 11 -10.37 -41.36 -7.85
C ILE A 11 -11.44 -42.33 -7.34
N PRO A 12 -12.43 -42.74 -8.16
CA PRO A 12 -13.46 -43.67 -7.72
C PRO A 12 -12.89 -45.08 -7.47
N LEU A 13 -13.25 -45.64 -6.32
CA LEU A 13 -12.92 -47.01 -5.92
C LEU A 13 -13.60 -48.01 -6.88
N LEU A 14 -12.79 -48.72 -7.65
CA LEU A 14 -13.17 -49.98 -8.25
C LEU A 14 -12.81 -51.12 -7.29
N ALA A 15 -13.82 -51.66 -6.63
CA ALA A 15 -13.69 -52.85 -5.82
C ALA A 15 -13.51 -54.07 -6.71
N CYS A 16 -12.31 -54.67 -6.71
CA CYS A 16 -12.07 -56.00 -7.22
C CYS A 16 -11.70 -56.97 -6.10
N SER A 17 -12.60 -57.88 -5.77
CA SER A 17 -12.33 -59.04 -4.92
C SER A 17 -11.58 -60.10 -5.74
N GLY A 18 -10.34 -60.42 -5.36
CA GLY A 18 -9.59 -61.56 -5.92
C GLY A 18 -8.28 -61.73 -5.13
N LYS A 19 -8.14 -62.81 -4.38
CA LYS A 19 -6.84 -63.24 -3.82
C LYS A 19 -5.87 -63.57 -4.97
N VAL A 20 -5.02 -62.64 -5.30
CA VAL A 20 -3.83 -62.84 -6.08
C VAL A 20 -2.67 -62.35 -5.22
N THR A 21 -1.59 -63.13 -5.12
CA THR A 21 -0.30 -62.67 -4.66
C THR A 21 0.12 -61.55 -5.61
N LYS A 22 -0.32 -60.35 -5.31
CA LYS A 22 0.01 -59.15 -6.10
C LYS A 22 1.48 -58.89 -5.91
N GLU A 23 2.28 -59.05 -6.99
CA GLU A 23 3.53 -58.32 -7.10
C GLU A 23 3.29 -56.90 -6.59
N GLU A 24 4.21 -56.39 -5.75
CA GLU A 24 4.14 -55.04 -5.21
C GLU A 24 4.38 -54.05 -6.37
N SER A 25 3.31 -53.81 -7.18
CA SER A 25 3.43 -52.83 -8.26
C SER A 25 3.61 -51.42 -7.70
N PRO A 26 4.27 -50.51 -8.42
CA PRO A 26 4.45 -49.13 -8.00
C PRO A 26 3.13 -48.47 -7.58
N GLU A 27 2.04 -48.72 -8.31
CA GLU A 27 0.70 -48.19 -8.04
C GLU A 27 0.15 -48.74 -6.72
N SER A 28 0.26 -50.05 -6.51
CA SER A 28 -0.24 -50.67 -5.27
C SER A 28 0.53 -50.24 -4.01
N LEU A 29 1.85 -50.03 -4.15
CA LEU A 29 2.69 -49.46 -3.10
C LEU A 29 2.30 -48.03 -2.81
N PHE A 30 2.03 -47.24 -3.82
CA PHE A 30 1.62 -45.84 -3.66
C PHE A 30 0.27 -45.73 -2.95
N GLU A 31 -0.76 -46.45 -3.41
CA GLU A 31 -2.07 -46.47 -2.77
C GLU A 31 -1.98 -46.91 -1.30
N LEU A 32 -1.25 -47.97 -1.01
CA LEU A 32 -1.06 -48.46 0.34
C LEU A 32 -0.29 -47.44 1.19
N GLY A 33 0.71 -46.77 0.62
CA GLY A 33 1.47 -45.71 1.23
C GLY A 33 0.60 -44.51 1.61
N LEU A 34 -0.29 -44.06 0.72
CA LEU A 34 -1.26 -43.01 0.99
C LEU A 34 -2.23 -43.37 2.12
N ASN A 35 -2.72 -44.64 2.14
CA ASN A 35 -3.60 -45.12 3.19
C ASN A 35 -2.91 -45.10 4.58
N TYR A 36 -1.62 -45.45 4.65
CA TYR A 36 -0.87 -45.31 5.90
C TYR A 36 -0.54 -43.86 6.26
N LEU A 37 -0.30 -43.01 5.28
CA LEU A 37 0.00 -41.60 5.52
C LEU A 37 -1.19 -40.83 6.14
N ARG A 38 -2.40 -41.14 5.68
CA ARG A 38 -3.66 -40.45 6.05
C ARG A 38 -4.50 -41.22 7.09
N GLY A 39 -4.30 -42.53 7.22
CA GLY A 39 -5.23 -43.45 7.84
C GLY A 39 -6.40 -43.80 6.89
N ASN A 40 -6.95 -45.01 7.02
CA ASN A 40 -8.11 -45.42 6.27
C ASN A 40 -8.95 -46.39 7.14
N ASP A 41 -9.95 -45.87 7.81
CA ASP A 41 -10.82 -46.63 8.74
C ASP A 41 -11.62 -47.74 7.99
N SER A 42 -12.00 -47.51 6.73
CA SER A 42 -12.74 -48.50 5.93
C SER A 42 -11.93 -49.74 5.62
N LEU A 43 -10.58 -49.60 5.62
CA LEU A 43 -9.65 -50.72 5.44
C LEU A 43 -9.00 -51.18 6.75
N GLY A 44 -9.37 -50.55 7.89
CA GLY A 44 -8.77 -50.84 9.19
C GLY A 44 -7.30 -50.42 9.27
N ILE A 45 -6.88 -49.44 8.46
CA ILE A 45 -5.51 -48.95 8.41
C ILE A 45 -5.38 -47.69 9.28
N TYR A 46 -4.69 -47.84 10.42
CA TYR A 46 -4.35 -46.70 11.26
C TYR A 46 -3.22 -45.87 10.65
N MET A 47 -3.31 -44.57 10.84
CA MET A 47 -2.28 -43.65 10.35
C MET A 47 -0.90 -44.01 10.90
N ASN A 48 0.06 -44.17 9.99
CA ASN A 48 1.47 -44.40 10.30
C ASN A 48 2.31 -43.72 9.22
N LYS A 49 2.71 -42.48 9.49
CA LYS A 49 3.43 -41.65 8.50
C LYS A 49 4.76 -42.26 8.06
N GLU A 50 5.53 -42.86 8.97
CA GLU A 50 6.81 -43.48 8.62
C GLU A 50 6.64 -44.64 7.66
N LYS A 51 5.68 -45.52 7.93
CA LYS A 51 5.36 -46.65 7.04
C LYS A 51 4.80 -46.17 5.70
N GLY A 52 3.93 -45.15 5.73
CA GLY A 52 3.37 -44.52 4.53
C GLY A 52 4.47 -43.98 3.62
N ILE A 53 5.38 -43.18 4.17
CA ILE A 53 6.52 -42.64 3.41
C ILE A 53 7.46 -43.73 2.87
N ALA A 54 7.72 -44.77 3.66
CA ALA A 54 8.58 -45.86 3.19
C ALA A 54 7.99 -46.57 1.96
N LEU A 55 6.67 -46.78 1.93
CA LEU A 55 5.97 -47.36 0.78
C LEU A 55 5.93 -46.43 -0.44
N ILE A 56 5.63 -45.13 -0.21
CA ILE A 56 5.64 -44.10 -1.26
C ILE A 56 7.03 -43.98 -1.87
N ARG A 57 8.09 -44.02 -1.05
CA ARG A 57 9.48 -44.00 -1.53
C ARG A 57 9.79 -45.20 -2.43
N ARG A 58 9.40 -46.43 -2.04
CA ARG A 58 9.60 -47.63 -2.88
C ARG A 58 8.87 -47.50 -4.19
N SER A 59 7.66 -46.97 -4.21
CA SER A 59 6.91 -46.70 -5.44
C SER A 59 7.59 -45.63 -6.30
N ALA A 60 8.04 -44.52 -5.72
CA ALA A 60 8.75 -43.45 -6.40
C ALA A 60 10.10 -43.94 -7.03
N GLU A 61 10.84 -44.80 -6.31
CA GLU A 61 12.08 -45.44 -6.80
C GLU A 61 11.82 -46.38 -7.98
N GLN A 62 10.62 -46.98 -8.04
CA GLN A 62 10.19 -47.82 -9.17
C GLN A 62 9.67 -46.98 -10.35
N GLY A 63 9.67 -45.65 -10.26
CA GLY A 63 9.33 -44.72 -11.32
C GLY A 63 7.91 -44.19 -11.33
N ASN A 64 7.06 -44.53 -10.36
CA ASN A 64 5.71 -43.98 -10.29
C ASN A 64 5.75 -42.46 -10.12
N ALA A 65 5.18 -41.72 -11.10
CA ALA A 65 5.26 -40.27 -11.17
C ALA A 65 4.49 -39.58 -10.03
N GLU A 66 3.33 -40.12 -9.67
CA GLU A 66 2.50 -39.57 -8.56
C GLU A 66 3.18 -39.78 -7.21
N ALA A 67 3.80 -40.97 -7.03
CA ALA A 67 4.58 -41.25 -5.82
C ALA A 67 5.83 -40.32 -5.71
N GLN A 68 6.48 -40.04 -6.84
CA GLN A 68 7.61 -39.10 -6.88
C GLN A 68 7.15 -37.68 -6.50
N TYR A 69 6.03 -37.21 -7.02
CA TYR A 69 5.45 -35.93 -6.64
C TYR A 69 5.09 -35.90 -5.15
N CYS A 70 4.35 -36.91 -4.67
CA CYS A 70 3.93 -37.00 -3.28
C CYS A 70 5.15 -37.04 -2.33
N LEU A 71 6.20 -37.78 -2.66
CA LEU A 71 7.44 -37.82 -1.88
C LEU A 71 8.15 -36.45 -1.86
N GLY A 72 8.19 -35.78 -3.01
CA GLY A 72 8.71 -34.40 -3.14
C GLY A 72 7.93 -33.41 -2.28
N ASP A 73 6.62 -33.50 -2.29
CA ASP A 73 5.73 -32.66 -1.46
C ASP A 73 5.92 -32.93 0.04
N CYS A 74 6.02 -34.20 0.42
CA CYS A 74 6.34 -34.59 1.80
C CYS A 74 7.67 -34.00 2.29
N TYR A 75 8.71 -34.00 1.46
CA TYR A 75 9.98 -33.33 1.77
C TYR A 75 9.86 -31.82 1.82
N ALA A 76 9.07 -31.19 0.95
CA ALA A 76 8.86 -29.76 0.94
C ALA A 76 8.16 -29.26 2.22
N ASN A 77 7.21 -30.05 2.74
CA ASN A 77 6.40 -29.69 3.89
C ASN A 77 6.90 -30.28 5.23
N GLY A 78 7.82 -31.23 5.20
CA GLY A 78 8.26 -31.98 6.39
C GLY A 78 7.20 -32.97 6.87
N GLU A 79 6.38 -33.52 5.97
CA GLU A 79 5.32 -34.45 6.34
C GLU A 79 5.82 -35.89 6.37
N GLY A 80 5.95 -36.45 7.59
CA GLY A 80 6.47 -37.81 7.82
C GLY A 80 7.96 -37.99 7.55
N VAL A 81 8.65 -36.93 7.13
CA VAL A 81 10.09 -36.81 6.94
C VAL A 81 10.56 -35.45 7.43
N LEU A 82 11.85 -35.29 7.67
CA LEU A 82 12.43 -33.96 7.91
C LEU A 82 12.33 -33.15 6.62
N GLN A 83 11.99 -31.87 6.77
CA GLN A 83 11.92 -30.93 5.65
C GLN A 83 13.28 -30.85 4.96
N ASP A 84 13.28 -31.09 3.65
CA ASP A 84 14.48 -31.05 2.81
C ASP A 84 14.12 -30.59 1.38
N TYR A 85 14.36 -29.33 1.11
CA TYR A 85 14.07 -28.75 -0.22
C TYR A 85 14.93 -29.34 -1.34
N ALA A 86 16.12 -29.91 -1.04
CA ALA A 86 16.95 -30.55 -2.07
C ALA A 86 16.32 -31.88 -2.50
N GLN A 87 15.83 -32.69 -1.56
CA GLN A 87 15.08 -33.90 -1.85
C GLN A 87 13.76 -33.58 -2.54
N ALA A 88 13.06 -32.53 -2.06
CA ALA A 88 11.83 -32.04 -2.71
C ALA A 88 12.05 -31.67 -4.18
N ALA A 89 13.11 -30.93 -4.47
CA ALA A 89 13.47 -30.54 -5.85
C ALA A 89 13.87 -31.76 -6.70
N LEU A 90 14.60 -32.72 -6.14
CA LEU A 90 15.02 -33.94 -6.82
C LEU A 90 13.83 -34.79 -7.25
N TRP A 91 12.94 -35.09 -6.31
CA TRP A 91 11.76 -35.92 -6.58
C TRP A 91 10.71 -35.17 -7.39
N GLY A 92 10.49 -33.87 -7.10
CA GLY A 92 9.62 -32.99 -7.88
C GLY A 92 10.07 -32.91 -9.35
N ARG A 93 11.38 -32.83 -9.63
CA ARG A 93 11.89 -32.82 -11.00
C ARG A 93 11.56 -34.11 -11.74
N LYS A 94 11.78 -35.28 -11.13
CA LYS A 94 11.46 -36.56 -11.72
C LYS A 94 9.98 -36.67 -12.10
N ALA A 95 9.09 -36.25 -11.22
CA ALA A 95 7.66 -36.22 -11.49
C ALA A 95 7.28 -35.20 -12.58
N ALA A 96 7.88 -34.00 -12.54
CA ALA A 96 7.64 -32.92 -13.50
C ALA A 96 8.08 -33.32 -14.94
N GLU A 97 9.18 -34.02 -15.04
CA GLU A 97 9.69 -34.57 -16.33
C GLU A 97 8.76 -35.67 -16.88
N GLN A 98 8.04 -36.38 -16.01
CA GLN A 98 7.00 -37.35 -16.41
C GLN A 98 5.63 -36.69 -16.68
N GLY A 99 5.53 -35.37 -16.55
CA GLY A 99 4.33 -34.61 -16.96
C GLY A 99 3.34 -34.25 -15.85
N ILE A 100 3.61 -34.62 -14.60
CA ILE A 100 2.71 -34.25 -13.47
C ILE A 100 2.63 -32.72 -13.32
N ALA A 101 1.45 -32.13 -13.53
CA ALA A 101 1.24 -30.67 -13.54
C ALA A 101 1.57 -30.02 -12.19
N GLU A 102 1.20 -30.64 -11.09
CA GLU A 102 1.48 -30.19 -9.73
C GLU A 102 3.00 -30.18 -9.45
N ALA A 103 3.71 -31.20 -9.95
CA ALA A 103 5.18 -31.26 -9.83
C ALA A 103 5.86 -30.20 -10.71
N GLN A 104 5.34 -29.93 -11.89
CA GLN A 104 5.82 -28.86 -12.77
C GLN A 104 5.62 -27.49 -12.11
N PHE A 105 4.45 -27.26 -11.51
CA PHE A 105 4.18 -26.03 -10.73
C PHE A 105 5.15 -25.92 -9.55
N MET A 106 5.32 -26.96 -8.75
CA MET A 106 6.24 -26.98 -7.61
C MET A 106 7.68 -26.68 -8.04
N LEU A 107 8.15 -27.31 -9.13
CA LEU A 107 9.50 -27.07 -9.65
C LEU A 107 9.66 -25.63 -10.17
N GLY A 108 8.64 -25.09 -10.82
CA GLY A 108 8.56 -23.68 -11.20
C GLY A 108 8.71 -22.75 -10.00
N ALA A 109 8.01 -23.04 -8.89
CA ALA A 109 8.09 -22.30 -7.65
C ALA A 109 9.49 -22.36 -7.01
N PHE A 110 10.15 -23.50 -7.08
CA PHE A 110 11.53 -23.66 -6.58
C PHE A 110 12.53 -22.81 -7.37
N TYR A 111 12.43 -22.78 -8.69
CA TYR A 111 13.26 -21.92 -9.52
C TYR A 111 12.93 -20.44 -9.30
N TYR A 112 11.64 -20.09 -9.09
CA TYR A 112 11.22 -18.72 -8.83
C TYR A 112 11.78 -18.18 -7.51
N ALA A 113 11.74 -19.00 -6.47
CA ALA A 113 12.20 -18.63 -5.12
C ALA A 113 13.68 -18.86 -4.87
N GLY A 114 14.35 -19.71 -5.67
CA GLY A 114 15.73 -20.14 -5.43
C GLY A 114 15.86 -21.16 -4.30
N TYR A 115 14.82 -21.99 -4.04
CA TYR A 115 14.87 -23.03 -3.00
C TYR A 115 15.65 -24.26 -3.49
N SER A 116 16.83 -24.48 -2.90
CA SER A 116 17.75 -25.59 -3.20
C SER A 116 18.18 -25.69 -4.67
N VAL A 117 17.81 -24.73 -5.49
CA VAL A 117 18.27 -24.50 -6.87
C VAL A 117 18.59 -23.02 -7.01
N PRO A 118 19.56 -22.60 -7.85
CA PRO A 118 19.75 -21.18 -8.12
C PRO A 118 18.47 -20.56 -8.65
N GLN A 119 18.15 -19.35 -8.20
CA GLN A 119 16.98 -18.62 -8.70
C GLN A 119 17.11 -18.42 -10.22
N ASP A 120 16.08 -18.84 -10.95
CA ASP A 120 16.02 -18.73 -12.40
C ASP A 120 14.59 -18.53 -12.87
N TYR A 121 14.23 -17.28 -13.13
CA TYR A 121 12.88 -16.92 -13.59
C TYR A 121 12.54 -17.49 -14.97
N VAL A 122 13.53 -17.74 -15.84
CA VAL A 122 13.29 -18.35 -17.15
C VAL A 122 12.86 -19.80 -16.99
N GLN A 123 13.58 -20.56 -16.17
CA GLN A 123 13.18 -21.91 -15.83
C GLN A 123 11.83 -21.95 -15.11
N ALA A 124 11.60 -21.03 -14.17
CA ALA A 124 10.32 -20.91 -13.48
C ALA A 124 9.16 -20.72 -14.46
N ALA A 125 9.25 -19.74 -15.36
CA ALA A 125 8.22 -19.46 -16.35
C ALA A 125 7.99 -20.64 -17.31
N ASN A 126 9.05 -21.36 -17.69
CA ASN A 126 8.95 -22.55 -18.55
C ASN A 126 8.19 -23.71 -17.86
N TRP A 127 8.47 -23.94 -16.58
CA TRP A 127 7.78 -24.97 -15.82
C TRP A 127 6.33 -24.57 -15.49
N TYR A 128 6.08 -23.31 -15.13
CA TYR A 128 4.73 -22.79 -14.96
C TYR A 128 3.91 -22.93 -16.26
N ARG A 129 4.51 -22.67 -17.44
CA ARG A 129 3.82 -22.82 -18.72
C ARG A 129 3.35 -24.26 -18.93
N LYS A 130 4.22 -25.25 -18.70
CA LYS A 130 3.86 -26.66 -18.84
C LYS A 130 2.70 -27.05 -17.95
N ALA A 131 2.72 -26.64 -16.68
CA ALA A 131 1.63 -26.88 -15.74
C ALA A 131 0.35 -26.13 -16.11
N ALA A 132 0.47 -24.86 -16.53
CA ALA A 132 -0.64 -23.99 -16.91
C ALA A 132 -1.39 -24.50 -18.15
N GLU A 133 -0.65 -25.05 -19.13
CA GLU A 133 -1.21 -25.68 -20.33
C GLU A 133 -2.02 -26.94 -20.00
N GLN A 134 -1.71 -27.63 -18.91
CA GLN A 134 -2.47 -28.76 -18.38
C GLN A 134 -3.67 -28.32 -17.51
N GLY A 135 -3.85 -27.01 -17.30
CA GLY A 135 -5.02 -26.50 -16.55
C GLY A 135 -4.74 -26.18 -15.09
N ASN A 136 -3.53 -26.35 -14.57
CA ASN A 136 -3.20 -26.02 -13.19
C ASN A 136 -3.41 -24.51 -12.94
N SER A 137 -4.34 -24.17 -12.05
CA SER A 137 -4.82 -22.79 -11.81
C SER A 137 -3.76 -21.90 -11.21
N GLU A 138 -3.00 -22.42 -10.27
CA GLU A 138 -1.89 -21.70 -9.63
C GLU A 138 -0.77 -21.40 -10.63
N ALA A 139 -0.44 -22.38 -11.49
CA ALA A 139 0.55 -22.19 -12.54
C ALA A 139 0.09 -21.17 -13.58
N GLN A 140 -1.21 -21.15 -13.92
CA GLN A 140 -1.78 -20.13 -14.82
C GLN A 140 -1.64 -18.74 -14.21
N TYR A 141 -1.93 -18.56 -12.92
CA TYR A 141 -1.72 -17.31 -12.23
C TYR A 141 -0.24 -16.91 -12.22
N CYS A 142 0.65 -17.83 -11.81
CA CYS A 142 2.09 -17.54 -11.74
C CYS A 142 2.68 -17.19 -13.10
N LEU A 143 2.25 -17.86 -14.16
CA LEU A 143 2.66 -17.54 -15.53
C LEU A 143 2.15 -16.17 -15.97
N GLY A 144 0.88 -15.84 -15.64
CA GLY A 144 0.30 -14.52 -15.85
C GLY A 144 1.08 -13.42 -15.12
N ASP A 145 1.46 -13.66 -13.87
CA ASP A 145 2.27 -12.75 -13.05
C ASP A 145 3.70 -12.58 -13.63
N CYS A 146 4.31 -13.67 -14.14
CA CYS A 146 5.58 -13.58 -14.86
C CYS A 146 5.49 -12.65 -16.08
N TYR A 147 4.43 -12.75 -16.88
CA TYR A 147 4.20 -11.85 -18.01
C TYR A 147 3.89 -10.43 -17.57
N TYR A 148 3.13 -10.25 -16.47
CA TYR A 148 2.80 -8.93 -15.92
C TYR A 148 4.05 -8.18 -15.47
N LYS A 149 5.00 -8.87 -14.84
CA LYS A 149 6.24 -8.30 -14.29
C LYS A 149 7.43 -8.32 -15.26
N GLY A 150 7.38 -9.12 -16.31
CA GLY A 150 8.53 -9.37 -17.20
C GLY A 150 9.60 -10.24 -16.55
N GLN A 151 9.21 -11.17 -15.66
CA GLN A 151 10.12 -12.06 -14.94
C GLN A 151 10.26 -13.42 -15.66
N GLY A 152 11.44 -13.69 -16.22
CA GLY A 152 11.73 -14.89 -16.98
C GLY A 152 11.10 -14.95 -18.39
N VAL A 153 10.28 -13.96 -18.72
CA VAL A 153 9.68 -13.71 -20.04
C VAL A 153 9.69 -12.21 -20.30
N LEU A 154 9.56 -11.80 -21.56
CA LEU A 154 9.33 -10.40 -21.88
C LEU A 154 7.98 -9.97 -21.31
N GLN A 155 7.92 -8.74 -20.74
CA GLN A 155 6.67 -8.20 -20.23
C GLN A 155 5.62 -8.13 -21.36
N ASP A 156 4.47 -8.73 -21.11
CA ASP A 156 3.35 -8.77 -22.04
C ASP A 156 2.04 -8.81 -21.27
N TYR A 157 1.39 -7.66 -21.16
CA TYR A 157 0.12 -7.54 -20.45
C TYR A 157 -1.04 -8.30 -21.11
N ALA A 158 -0.99 -8.53 -22.44
CA ALA A 158 -2.04 -9.32 -23.09
C ALA A 158 -1.92 -10.80 -22.72
N GLN A 159 -0.70 -11.34 -22.63
CA GLN A 159 -0.46 -12.68 -22.11
C GLN A 159 -0.77 -12.77 -20.61
N ALA A 160 -0.44 -11.73 -19.82
CA ALA A 160 -0.80 -11.67 -18.40
C ALA A 160 -2.31 -11.77 -18.21
N VAL A 161 -3.09 -11.02 -18.98
CA VAL A 161 -4.56 -11.07 -18.96
C VAL A 161 -5.08 -12.44 -19.42
N LEU A 162 -4.52 -13.01 -20.46
CA LEU A 162 -4.93 -14.32 -21.00
C LEU A 162 -4.82 -15.42 -19.93
N TRP A 163 -3.64 -15.54 -19.32
CA TRP A 163 -3.38 -16.55 -18.30
C TRP A 163 -4.05 -16.23 -16.97
N GLY A 164 -4.03 -14.94 -16.57
CA GLY A 164 -4.72 -14.48 -15.38
C GLY A 164 -6.22 -14.72 -15.43
N ARG A 165 -6.87 -14.56 -16.60
CA ARG A 165 -8.30 -14.82 -16.78
C ARG A 165 -8.61 -16.31 -16.56
N ARG A 166 -7.82 -17.23 -17.13
CA ARG A 166 -8.00 -18.67 -16.94
C ARG A 166 -7.93 -19.05 -15.46
N ALA A 167 -6.96 -18.51 -14.73
CA ALA A 167 -6.82 -18.73 -13.29
C ALA A 167 -7.98 -18.08 -12.49
N ALA A 168 -8.38 -16.86 -12.85
CA ALA A 168 -9.45 -16.12 -12.20
C ALA A 168 -10.82 -16.80 -12.37
N GLU A 169 -11.09 -17.40 -13.52
CA GLU A 169 -12.30 -18.19 -13.81
C GLU A 169 -12.33 -19.49 -13.00
N GLN A 170 -11.17 -20.05 -12.66
CA GLN A 170 -11.03 -21.19 -11.74
C GLN A 170 -11.08 -20.77 -10.25
N GLY A 171 -11.25 -19.50 -9.94
CA GLY A 171 -11.47 -19.03 -8.58
C GLY A 171 -10.26 -18.50 -7.84
N ILE A 172 -9.05 -18.44 -8.46
CA ILE A 172 -7.84 -17.92 -7.80
C ILE A 172 -8.03 -16.42 -7.49
N ALA A 173 -8.05 -16.06 -6.21
CA ALA A 173 -8.32 -14.70 -5.76
C ALA A 173 -7.24 -13.70 -6.20
N GLU A 174 -5.98 -14.10 -6.16
CA GLU A 174 -4.85 -13.31 -6.64
C GLU A 174 -4.97 -13.01 -8.15
N ALA A 175 -5.41 -13.99 -8.94
CA ALA A 175 -5.63 -13.82 -10.38
C ALA A 175 -6.84 -12.90 -10.66
N GLN A 176 -7.91 -13.02 -9.88
CA GLN A 176 -9.06 -12.13 -9.97
C GLN A 176 -8.66 -10.69 -9.63
N PHE A 177 -7.84 -10.50 -8.60
CA PHE A 177 -7.30 -9.19 -8.24
C PHE A 177 -6.42 -8.62 -9.38
N MET A 178 -5.45 -9.40 -9.88
CA MET A 178 -4.58 -8.98 -10.99
C MET A 178 -5.38 -8.61 -12.24
N LEU A 179 -6.40 -9.39 -12.58
CA LEU A 179 -7.26 -9.10 -13.73
C LEU A 179 -8.06 -7.81 -13.53
N GLY A 180 -8.55 -7.56 -12.31
CA GLY A 180 -9.16 -6.29 -11.92
C GLY A 180 -8.20 -5.11 -12.12
N ASP A 181 -6.95 -5.25 -11.70
CA ASP A 181 -5.90 -4.25 -11.89
C ASP A 181 -5.62 -3.97 -13.37
N CYS A 182 -5.59 -5.03 -14.20
CA CYS A 182 -5.40 -4.88 -15.65
C CYS A 182 -6.52 -4.06 -16.28
N TYR A 183 -7.78 -4.32 -15.93
CA TYR A 183 -8.92 -3.53 -16.40
C TYR A 183 -8.92 -2.11 -15.87
N TYR A 184 -8.56 -1.91 -14.60
CA TYR A 184 -8.51 -0.58 -13.99
C TYR A 184 -7.46 0.33 -14.67
N LYS A 185 -6.30 -0.24 -15.03
CA LYS A 185 -5.18 0.48 -15.63
C LYS A 185 -5.21 0.50 -17.18
N GLY A 186 -6.04 -0.33 -17.81
CA GLY A 186 -6.04 -0.51 -19.26
C GLY A 186 -4.79 -1.26 -19.76
N GLN A 187 -4.26 -2.20 -18.97
CA GLN A 187 -3.06 -2.97 -19.28
C GLN A 187 -3.41 -4.32 -19.91
N GLY A 188 -3.07 -4.51 -21.19
CA GLY A 188 -3.40 -5.72 -21.95
C GLY A 188 -4.87 -5.86 -22.35
N VAL A 189 -5.73 -4.98 -21.86
CA VAL A 189 -7.15 -4.82 -22.19
C VAL A 189 -7.50 -3.34 -22.19
N PRO A 190 -8.55 -2.90 -22.89
CA PRO A 190 -9.08 -1.54 -22.74
C PRO A 190 -9.45 -1.27 -21.28
N GLN A 191 -9.23 -0.02 -20.83
CA GLN A 191 -9.62 0.38 -19.48
C GLN A 191 -11.13 0.26 -19.29
N ASP A 192 -11.53 -0.42 -18.23
CA ASP A 192 -12.94 -0.63 -17.86
C ASP A 192 -13.07 -0.78 -16.35
N TYR A 193 -13.47 0.29 -15.68
CA TYR A 193 -13.65 0.32 -14.23
C TYR A 193 -14.76 -0.63 -13.73
N ALA A 194 -15.80 -0.86 -14.55
CA ALA A 194 -16.90 -1.75 -14.17
C ALA A 194 -16.43 -3.22 -14.16
N GLN A 195 -15.63 -3.62 -15.16
CA GLN A 195 -14.98 -4.92 -15.17
C GLN A 195 -13.99 -5.07 -14.02
N ALA A 196 -13.18 -4.02 -13.74
CA ALA A 196 -12.25 -4.02 -12.62
C ALA A 196 -12.97 -4.30 -11.30
N VAL A 197 -14.06 -3.56 -11.01
CA VAL A 197 -14.89 -3.74 -9.82
C VAL A 197 -15.48 -5.14 -9.76
N SER A 198 -15.96 -5.67 -10.90
CA SER A 198 -16.55 -7.02 -10.96
C SER A 198 -15.52 -8.10 -10.55
N TRP A 199 -14.29 -8.00 -11.04
CA TRP A 199 -13.23 -8.96 -10.70
C TRP A 199 -12.72 -8.77 -9.27
N TRP A 200 -12.51 -7.53 -8.82
CA TRP A 200 -12.12 -7.26 -7.43
C TRP A 200 -13.17 -7.73 -6.44
N ARG A 201 -14.48 -7.64 -6.78
CA ARG A 201 -15.54 -8.16 -5.91
C ARG A 201 -15.41 -9.65 -5.67
N LYS A 202 -15.15 -10.44 -6.71
CA LYS A 202 -14.92 -11.89 -6.58
C LYS A 202 -13.73 -12.20 -5.66
N ALA A 203 -12.62 -11.47 -5.82
CA ALA A 203 -11.46 -11.62 -4.93
C ALA A 203 -11.76 -11.16 -3.49
N ALA A 204 -12.46 -10.04 -3.33
CA ALA A 204 -12.81 -9.47 -2.03
C ALA A 204 -13.76 -10.35 -1.24
N ASP A 205 -14.72 -11.02 -1.91
CA ASP A 205 -15.63 -11.97 -1.30
C ASP A 205 -14.89 -13.22 -0.78
N GLN A 206 -13.75 -13.57 -1.37
CA GLN A 206 -12.83 -14.59 -0.86
C GLN A 206 -11.92 -14.08 0.27
N GLY A 207 -12.04 -12.81 0.67
CA GLY A 207 -11.25 -12.22 1.72
C GLY A 207 -9.95 -11.55 1.26
N TYR A 208 -9.71 -11.41 -0.07
CA TYR A 208 -8.48 -10.79 -0.55
C TYR A 208 -8.42 -9.30 -0.20
N THR A 209 -7.53 -8.96 0.70
CA THR A 209 -7.49 -7.66 1.39
C THR A 209 -7.30 -6.48 0.45
N TYR A 210 -6.41 -6.60 -0.55
CA TYR A 210 -6.19 -5.51 -1.51
C TYR A 210 -7.40 -5.27 -2.43
N ALA A 211 -8.15 -6.32 -2.76
CA ALA A 211 -9.40 -6.19 -3.51
C ALA A 211 -10.47 -5.48 -2.68
N GLN A 212 -10.56 -5.78 -1.38
CA GLN A 212 -11.47 -5.06 -0.47
C GLN A 212 -11.12 -3.58 -0.37
N LEU A 213 -9.81 -3.25 -0.25
CA LEU A 213 -9.33 -1.87 -0.26
C LEU A 213 -9.72 -1.14 -1.55
N ASN A 214 -9.45 -1.76 -2.70
CA ASN A 214 -9.74 -1.16 -4.01
C ASN A 214 -11.25 -0.97 -4.23
N LEU A 215 -12.08 -1.92 -3.80
CA LEU A 215 -13.54 -1.75 -3.81
C LEU A 215 -14.00 -0.58 -2.95
N GLY A 216 -13.44 -0.45 -1.75
CA GLY A 216 -13.69 0.70 -0.88
C GLY A 216 -13.39 2.01 -1.59
N LEU A 217 -12.27 2.08 -2.30
CA LEU A 217 -11.87 3.27 -3.07
C LEU A 217 -12.79 3.52 -4.27
N CYS A 218 -13.18 2.48 -5.00
CA CYS A 218 -14.10 2.60 -6.14
C CYS A 218 -15.47 3.13 -5.71
N TYR A 219 -16.03 2.62 -4.62
CA TYR A 219 -17.28 3.15 -4.06
C TYR A 219 -17.13 4.56 -3.50
N TYR A 220 -15.96 4.90 -2.93
CA TYR A 220 -15.69 6.26 -2.45
C TYR A 220 -15.67 7.28 -3.57
N LYS A 221 -15.07 6.92 -4.72
CA LYS A 221 -14.92 7.83 -5.87
C LYS A 221 -16.05 7.75 -6.90
N GLY A 222 -16.83 6.66 -6.93
CA GLY A 222 -17.80 6.39 -7.98
C GLY A 222 -17.15 5.86 -9.27
N GLU A 223 -16.02 5.14 -9.16
CA GLU A 223 -15.31 4.58 -10.31
C GLU A 223 -15.78 3.16 -10.61
N GLY A 224 -16.43 2.95 -11.77
CA GLY A 224 -17.01 1.66 -12.20
C GLY A 224 -18.28 1.24 -11.47
N VAL A 225 -18.67 1.98 -10.44
CA VAL A 225 -19.92 1.85 -9.68
C VAL A 225 -20.40 3.24 -9.29
N PRO A 226 -21.71 3.44 -9.03
CA PRO A 226 -22.19 4.68 -8.43
C PRO A 226 -21.48 4.93 -7.09
N GLN A 227 -21.18 6.20 -6.79
CA GLN A 227 -20.59 6.58 -5.51
C GLN A 227 -21.51 6.16 -4.35
N ASP A 228 -20.94 5.44 -3.40
CA ASP A 228 -21.66 4.97 -2.19
C ASP A 228 -20.68 4.87 -1.02
N TYR A 229 -20.71 5.86 -0.16
CA TYR A 229 -19.83 5.90 1.01
C TYR A 229 -20.14 4.78 2.03
N THR A 230 -21.38 4.29 2.09
CA THR A 230 -21.74 3.18 2.98
C THR A 230 -21.07 1.88 2.52
N GLN A 231 -21.10 1.62 1.21
CA GLN A 231 -20.37 0.50 0.63
C GLN A 231 -18.85 0.68 0.75
N SER A 232 -18.35 1.91 0.60
CA SER A 232 -16.93 2.23 0.80
C SER A 232 -16.48 1.85 2.21
N VAL A 233 -17.20 2.31 3.23
CA VAL A 233 -16.94 2.00 4.65
C VAL A 233 -17.01 0.50 4.92
N TYR A 234 -17.98 -0.19 4.36
CA TYR A 234 -18.11 -1.66 4.50
C TYR A 234 -16.84 -2.39 4.04
N TRP A 235 -16.35 -2.04 2.86
CA TRP A 235 -15.16 -2.68 2.29
C TRP A 235 -13.87 -2.24 2.97
N TYR A 236 -13.72 -0.94 3.30
CA TYR A 236 -12.57 -0.47 4.08
C TYR A 236 -12.50 -1.16 5.44
N ARG A 237 -13.64 -1.36 6.12
CA ARG A 237 -13.67 -2.05 7.42
C ARG A 237 -13.17 -3.48 7.29
N LYS A 238 -13.64 -4.24 6.29
CA LYS A 238 -13.14 -5.60 6.05
C LYS A 238 -11.64 -5.67 5.85
N ALA A 239 -11.08 -4.74 5.08
CA ALA A 239 -9.63 -4.67 4.87
C ALA A 239 -8.87 -4.16 6.12
N ALA A 240 -9.44 -3.21 6.85
CA ALA A 240 -8.88 -2.65 8.08
C ALA A 240 -8.83 -3.68 9.23
N ASP A 241 -9.87 -4.51 9.36
CA ASP A 241 -9.92 -5.60 10.34
C ASP A 241 -8.87 -6.68 10.06
N GLN A 242 -8.43 -6.83 8.80
CA GLN A 242 -7.30 -7.67 8.41
C GLN A 242 -5.93 -7.00 8.65
N GLY A 243 -5.90 -5.79 9.19
CA GLY A 243 -4.68 -5.10 9.59
C GLY A 243 -4.07 -4.16 8.55
N THR A 244 -4.70 -3.93 7.40
CA THR A 244 -4.13 -3.09 6.34
C THR A 244 -4.11 -1.61 6.74
N ALA A 245 -2.94 -1.00 6.89
CA ALA A 245 -2.78 0.38 7.33
C ALA A 245 -3.52 1.41 6.44
N ASN A 246 -3.45 1.25 5.12
CA ASN A 246 -4.15 2.11 4.18
C ASN A 246 -5.69 2.05 4.37
N ALA A 247 -6.25 0.86 4.57
CA ALA A 247 -7.68 0.71 4.83
C ALA A 247 -8.08 1.31 6.18
N GLN A 248 -7.26 1.12 7.22
CA GLN A 248 -7.45 1.74 8.53
C GLN A 248 -7.42 3.27 8.44
N TYR A 249 -6.48 3.82 7.68
CA TYR A 249 -6.41 5.26 7.43
C TYR A 249 -7.67 5.77 6.72
N ASN A 250 -8.10 5.14 5.63
CA ASN A 250 -9.29 5.54 4.88
C ASN A 250 -10.57 5.40 5.71
N LEU A 251 -10.68 4.34 6.51
CA LEU A 251 -11.81 4.17 7.42
C LEU A 251 -11.85 5.27 8.50
N GLY A 252 -10.68 5.66 9.01
CA GLY A 252 -10.54 6.81 9.90
C GLY A 252 -11.02 8.12 9.26
N LEU A 253 -10.68 8.35 7.98
CA LEU A 253 -11.17 9.51 7.23
C LEU A 253 -12.69 9.51 7.08
N CYS A 254 -13.29 8.35 6.79
CA CYS A 254 -14.75 8.22 6.70
C CYS A 254 -15.43 8.61 8.01
N TYR A 255 -14.91 8.15 9.15
CA TYR A 255 -15.44 8.55 10.47
C TYR A 255 -15.19 10.02 10.79
N TYR A 256 -14.04 10.56 10.43
CA TYR A 256 -13.71 11.97 10.67
C TYR A 256 -14.64 12.91 9.91
N LYS A 257 -14.97 12.58 8.66
CA LYS A 257 -15.84 13.39 7.80
C LYS A 257 -17.33 13.08 7.95
N GLY A 258 -17.71 11.91 8.50
CA GLY A 258 -19.09 11.45 8.51
C GLY A 258 -19.57 10.92 7.17
N GLU A 259 -18.66 10.37 6.34
CA GLU A 259 -18.95 9.83 5.02
C GLU A 259 -19.28 8.33 5.11
N GLY A 260 -20.53 7.97 4.84
CA GLY A 260 -21.04 6.58 4.91
C GLY A 260 -21.28 6.04 6.32
N VAL A 261 -20.88 6.79 7.33
CA VAL A 261 -21.12 6.57 8.77
C VAL A 261 -21.36 7.91 9.45
N PRO A 262 -22.04 7.96 10.60
CA PRO A 262 -22.08 9.17 11.41
C PRO A 262 -20.68 9.63 11.78
N GLN A 263 -20.47 10.96 11.77
CA GLN A 263 -19.19 11.55 12.20
C GLN A 263 -18.84 11.11 13.63
N ASP A 264 -17.64 10.56 13.80
CA ASP A 264 -17.15 10.11 15.11
C ASP A 264 -15.61 10.25 15.17
N TYR A 265 -15.14 11.33 15.78
CA TYR A 265 -13.71 11.60 15.94
C TYR A 265 -13.00 10.53 16.79
N ARG A 266 -13.69 9.88 17.75
CA ARG A 266 -13.09 8.81 18.56
C ARG A 266 -12.80 7.57 17.71
N GLN A 267 -13.74 7.21 16.83
CA GLN A 267 -13.52 6.13 15.87
C GLN A 267 -12.44 6.49 14.85
N ALA A 268 -12.38 7.74 14.39
CA ALA A 268 -11.32 8.22 13.50
C ALA A 268 -9.93 8.03 14.15
N VAL A 269 -9.77 8.52 15.37
CA VAL A 269 -8.54 8.37 16.17
C VAL A 269 -8.17 6.90 16.38
N TYR A 270 -9.13 6.05 16.73
CA TYR A 270 -8.90 4.62 16.92
C TYR A 270 -8.29 3.96 15.68
N TRP A 271 -8.84 4.24 14.50
CA TRP A 271 -8.34 3.66 13.27
C TRP A 271 -7.02 4.29 12.81
N TRP A 272 -6.86 5.60 12.99
CA TRP A 272 -5.59 6.26 12.69
C TRP A 272 -4.47 5.83 13.62
N CYS A 273 -4.74 5.55 14.91
CA CYS A 273 -3.76 4.95 15.81
C CYS A 273 -3.19 3.65 15.24
N LYS A 274 -4.07 2.72 14.81
CA LYS A 274 -3.65 1.45 14.22
C LYS A 274 -2.81 1.61 12.95
N ALA A 275 -3.18 2.56 12.09
CA ALA A 275 -2.41 2.85 10.88
C ALA A 275 -1.07 3.53 11.20
N ALA A 276 -1.07 4.48 12.15
CA ALA A 276 0.12 5.22 12.58
C ALA A 276 1.17 4.34 13.27
N GLU A 277 0.73 3.36 14.06
CA GLU A 277 1.61 2.34 14.68
C GLU A 277 2.31 1.46 13.64
N GLN A 278 1.69 1.25 12.48
CA GLN A 278 2.28 0.58 11.33
C GLN A 278 3.20 1.49 10.49
N GLY A 279 3.37 2.75 10.88
CA GLY A 279 4.23 3.71 10.19
C GLY A 279 3.53 4.52 9.10
N TRP A 280 2.20 4.47 8.95
CA TRP A 280 1.50 5.25 7.93
C TRP A 280 1.56 6.75 8.24
N ALA A 281 2.34 7.50 7.44
CA ALA A 281 2.68 8.88 7.74
C ALA A 281 1.48 9.82 7.81
N ASP A 282 0.51 9.68 6.88
CA ASP A 282 -0.70 10.51 6.89
C ASP A 282 -1.57 10.26 8.13
N ALA A 283 -1.62 9.01 8.62
CA ALA A 283 -2.31 8.69 9.85
C ALA A 283 -1.60 9.29 11.07
N GLN A 284 -0.26 9.30 11.07
CA GLN A 284 0.52 9.96 12.12
C GLN A 284 0.26 11.47 12.16
N ILE A 285 0.16 12.12 10.99
CA ILE A 285 -0.16 13.54 10.90
C ILE A 285 -1.56 13.82 11.44
N ASN A 286 -2.56 13.07 10.96
CA ASN A 286 -3.94 13.28 11.40
C ASN A 286 -4.13 12.99 12.89
N LEU A 287 -3.46 11.97 13.41
CA LEU A 287 -3.45 11.66 14.83
C LEU A 287 -2.78 12.78 15.64
N GLY A 288 -1.66 13.33 15.14
CA GLY A 288 -1.02 14.51 15.70
C GLY A 288 -1.95 15.71 15.75
N LEU A 289 -2.70 15.97 14.69
CA LEU A 289 -3.72 17.04 14.63
C LEU A 289 -4.86 16.80 15.64
N CYS A 290 -5.35 15.56 15.77
CA CYS A 290 -6.37 15.23 16.74
C CYS A 290 -5.92 15.50 18.18
N TYR A 291 -4.70 15.12 18.54
CA TYR A 291 -4.14 15.44 19.85
C TYR A 291 -3.88 16.94 20.03
N TYR A 292 -3.46 17.64 18.97
CA TYR A 292 -3.22 19.08 19.02
C TYR A 292 -4.51 19.86 19.26
N ASN A 293 -5.61 19.48 18.60
CA ASN A 293 -6.90 20.16 18.69
C ASN A 293 -7.81 19.63 19.82
N GLY A 294 -7.57 18.41 20.32
CA GLY A 294 -8.48 17.73 21.24
C GLY A 294 -9.69 17.11 20.54
N GLU A 295 -9.54 16.68 19.28
CA GLU A 295 -10.61 16.08 18.50
C GLU A 295 -10.65 14.56 18.69
N GLY A 296 -11.71 14.05 19.32
CA GLY A 296 -11.88 12.62 19.62
C GLY A 296 -11.01 12.09 20.76
N VAL A 297 -10.06 12.88 21.22
CA VAL A 297 -9.17 12.66 22.37
C VAL A 297 -9.04 13.93 23.19
N LEU A 298 -8.54 13.82 24.41
CA LEU A 298 -8.15 15.02 25.17
C LEU A 298 -6.95 15.68 24.48
N GLN A 299 -6.94 17.01 24.46
CA GLN A 299 -5.82 17.78 23.93
C GLN A 299 -4.53 17.39 24.67
N ASP A 300 -3.51 17.04 23.90
CA ASP A 300 -2.20 16.63 24.40
C ASP A 300 -1.10 16.99 23.39
N TYR A 301 -0.45 18.12 23.62
CA TYR A 301 0.63 18.59 22.75
C TYR A 301 1.85 17.65 22.75
N VAL A 302 2.10 16.88 23.83
CA VAL A 302 3.20 15.93 23.89
C VAL A 302 2.95 14.79 22.89
N GLN A 303 1.72 14.25 22.87
CA GLN A 303 1.32 13.26 21.88
C GLN A 303 1.29 13.84 20.47
N ALA A 304 0.83 15.07 20.29
CA ALA A 304 0.86 15.74 18.99
C ALA A 304 2.28 15.85 18.44
N ALA A 305 3.22 16.38 19.21
CA ALA A 305 4.62 16.51 18.83
C ALA A 305 5.29 15.15 18.58
N TYR A 306 4.93 14.11 19.35
CA TYR A 306 5.42 12.73 19.14
C TYR A 306 5.02 12.20 17.76
N TRP A 307 3.75 12.30 17.39
CA TRP A 307 3.24 11.79 16.13
C TRP A 307 3.73 12.63 14.93
N TYR A 308 3.79 13.96 15.07
CA TYR A 308 4.41 14.81 14.04
C TYR A 308 5.86 14.45 13.82
N ARG A 309 6.64 14.15 14.87
CA ARG A 309 8.04 13.74 14.76
C ARG A 309 8.16 12.44 13.97
N LYS A 310 7.32 11.44 14.26
CA LYS A 310 7.31 10.17 13.52
C LYS A 310 7.10 10.37 12.02
N ALA A 311 6.17 11.22 11.63
CA ALA A 311 5.93 11.53 10.23
C ALA A 311 7.04 12.43 9.62
N ALA A 312 7.57 13.38 10.40
CA ALA A 312 8.64 14.28 9.96
C ALA A 312 9.96 13.54 9.68
N GLU A 313 10.28 12.53 10.48
CA GLU A 313 11.43 11.64 10.28
C GLU A 313 11.31 10.80 9.01
N GLN A 314 10.08 10.53 8.55
CA GLN A 314 9.81 9.90 7.24
C GLN A 314 9.94 10.88 6.05
N GLY A 315 10.23 12.15 6.33
CA GLY A 315 10.45 13.16 5.30
C GLY A 315 9.21 13.96 4.91
N VAL A 316 8.04 13.78 5.56
CA VAL A 316 6.81 14.47 5.15
C VAL A 316 6.85 15.94 5.53
N ALA A 317 6.82 16.83 4.52
CA ALA A 317 6.98 18.28 4.69
C ALA A 317 5.92 18.90 5.64
N LEU A 318 4.66 18.45 5.57
CA LEU A 318 3.60 18.94 6.46
C LEU A 318 3.90 18.64 7.94
N ALA A 319 4.36 17.42 8.22
CA ALA A 319 4.72 17.01 9.58
C ALA A 319 5.96 17.76 10.07
N GLN A 320 6.95 17.98 9.20
CA GLN A 320 8.14 18.79 9.52
C GLN A 320 7.76 20.22 9.86
N ASN A 321 6.84 20.84 9.09
CA ASN A 321 6.32 22.15 9.39
C ASN A 321 5.64 22.18 10.76
N ASN A 322 4.74 21.24 11.03
CA ASN A 322 3.97 21.19 12.27
C ASN A 322 4.88 20.93 13.49
N LEU A 323 5.88 20.08 13.34
CA LEU A 323 6.87 19.85 14.39
C LEU A 323 7.72 21.11 14.64
N GLY A 324 8.07 21.86 13.59
CA GLY A 324 8.72 23.16 13.70
C GLY A 324 7.88 24.17 14.51
N VAL A 325 6.56 24.20 14.28
CA VAL A 325 5.63 25.04 15.06
C VAL A 325 5.59 24.60 16.53
N CYS A 326 5.57 23.29 16.80
CA CYS A 326 5.64 22.77 18.17
C CYS A 326 6.90 23.27 18.92
N TYR A 327 8.07 23.26 18.24
CA TYR A 327 9.31 23.77 18.82
C TYR A 327 9.33 25.30 18.97
N ASP A 328 8.74 26.06 18.03
CA ASP A 328 8.64 27.52 18.13
C ASP A 328 7.77 27.96 19.30
N ASN A 329 6.66 27.26 19.53
CA ASN A 329 5.70 27.59 20.61
C ASN A 329 6.07 26.94 21.96
N GLY A 330 6.88 25.88 21.96
CA GLY A 330 7.09 25.06 23.17
C GLY A 330 5.90 24.15 23.49
N GLU A 331 5.14 23.73 22.48
CA GLU A 331 3.95 22.89 22.63
C GLU A 331 4.33 21.41 22.53
N GLY A 332 4.24 20.69 23.65
CA GLY A 332 4.59 19.27 23.76
C GLY A 332 6.08 18.96 23.72
N VAL A 333 6.91 19.95 23.49
CA VAL A 333 8.37 19.94 23.53
C VAL A 333 8.86 21.22 24.21
N SER A 334 10.09 21.23 24.75
CA SER A 334 10.69 22.47 25.20
C SER A 334 10.88 23.42 24.02
N GLN A 335 10.55 24.70 24.22
CA GLN A 335 10.74 25.71 23.18
C GLN A 335 12.19 25.74 22.71
N ASP A 336 12.39 25.62 21.40
CA ASP A 336 13.71 25.62 20.78
C ASP A 336 13.62 26.16 19.35
N TYR A 337 13.92 27.43 19.17
CA TYR A 337 13.89 28.10 17.87
C TYR A 337 14.90 27.53 16.85
N VAL A 338 16.02 26.96 17.31
CA VAL A 338 17.02 26.34 16.42
C VAL A 338 16.46 25.06 15.82
N GLN A 339 15.80 24.25 16.66
CA GLN A 339 15.10 23.05 16.18
C GLN A 339 13.92 23.41 15.26
N ALA A 340 13.14 24.45 15.59
CA ALA A 340 12.05 24.93 14.74
C ALA A 340 12.57 25.27 13.33
N VAL A 341 13.62 26.09 13.24
CA VAL A 341 14.25 26.45 11.97
C VAL A 341 14.79 25.25 11.22
N SER A 342 15.45 24.32 11.92
CA SER A 342 15.96 23.09 11.28
C SER A 342 14.86 22.28 10.60
N TRP A 343 13.69 22.14 11.25
CA TRP A 343 12.56 21.42 10.66
C TRP A 343 11.89 22.21 9.54
N TRP A 344 11.73 23.55 9.71
CA TRP A 344 11.19 24.39 8.63
C TRP A 344 12.09 24.42 7.40
N CYS A 345 13.42 24.42 7.56
CA CYS A 345 14.34 24.30 6.42
C CYS A 345 14.06 23.05 5.58
N LYS A 346 13.96 21.87 6.23
CA LYS A 346 13.65 20.62 5.55
C LYS A 346 12.31 20.66 4.79
N ALA A 347 11.27 21.22 5.42
CA ALA A 347 9.97 21.36 4.78
C ALA A 347 9.96 22.41 3.65
N ALA A 348 10.67 23.53 3.83
CA ALA A 348 10.77 24.61 2.86
C ALA A 348 11.54 24.20 1.60
N GLU A 349 12.58 23.39 1.75
CA GLU A 349 13.34 22.78 0.63
C GLU A 349 12.46 21.84 -0.22
N GLN A 350 11.48 21.18 0.40
CA GLN A 350 10.47 20.37 -0.29
C GLN A 350 9.34 21.20 -0.92
N GLY A 351 9.38 22.53 -0.78
CA GLY A 351 8.40 23.43 -1.38
C GLY A 351 7.21 23.79 -0.49
N SER A 352 7.17 23.41 0.80
CA SER A 352 6.09 23.80 1.70
C SER A 352 5.99 25.31 1.88
N ALA A 353 4.96 25.94 1.33
CA ALA A 353 4.75 27.39 1.41
C ALA A 353 4.60 27.87 2.87
N ALA A 354 3.91 27.10 3.72
CA ALA A 354 3.80 27.43 5.16
C ALA A 354 5.14 27.42 5.86
N ALA A 355 5.99 26.41 5.57
CA ALA A 355 7.33 26.32 6.16
C ALA A 355 8.26 27.42 5.62
N GLN A 356 8.14 27.77 4.34
CA GLN A 356 8.89 28.89 3.74
C GLN A 356 8.51 30.22 4.42
N ASN A 357 7.23 30.45 4.67
CA ASN A 357 6.77 31.63 5.41
C ASN A 357 7.31 31.64 6.84
N ASN A 358 7.23 30.51 7.57
CA ASN A 358 7.72 30.39 8.94
C ASN A 358 9.24 30.60 9.00
N LEU A 359 9.98 30.08 8.04
CA LEU A 359 11.42 30.28 7.91
C LEU A 359 11.76 31.75 7.59
N GLY A 360 10.95 32.40 6.73
CA GLY A 360 11.02 33.86 6.50
C GLY A 360 10.83 34.64 7.80
N ASN A 361 9.81 34.28 8.60
CA ASN A 361 9.56 34.89 9.90
C ASN A 361 10.73 34.70 10.89
N ALA A 362 11.38 33.51 10.86
CA ALA A 362 12.53 33.23 11.70
C ALA A 362 13.71 34.13 11.36
N TYR A 363 14.05 34.29 10.07
CA TYR A 363 15.09 35.19 9.61
C TYR A 363 14.74 36.68 9.87
N TYR A 364 13.46 37.04 9.66
CA TYR A 364 13.00 38.40 9.90
C TYR A 364 13.15 38.81 11.36
N LYS A 365 12.82 37.92 12.31
CA LYS A 365 12.86 38.18 13.75
C LYS A 365 14.17 37.82 14.42
N GLY A 366 15.08 37.13 13.73
CA GLY A 366 16.30 36.61 14.32
C GLY A 366 16.09 35.49 15.34
N LYS A 367 15.02 34.68 15.16
CA LYS A 367 14.67 33.58 16.07
C LYS A 367 15.28 32.26 15.57
N GLY A 368 16.18 31.66 16.34
CA GLY A 368 16.87 30.42 16.00
C GLY A 368 17.93 30.55 14.90
N VAL A 369 18.00 31.71 14.26
CA VAL A 369 19.00 32.13 13.26
C VAL A 369 19.33 33.60 13.49
N SER A 370 20.46 34.08 12.98
CA SER A 370 20.77 35.51 12.95
C SER A 370 19.73 36.23 12.09
N GLN A 371 19.32 37.42 12.54
CA GLN A 371 18.40 38.25 11.76
C GLN A 371 19.00 38.58 10.37
N ASP A 372 18.22 38.32 9.34
CA ASP A 372 18.62 38.57 7.95
C ASP A 372 17.35 38.84 7.09
N TYR A 373 17.07 40.10 6.84
CA TYR A 373 15.94 40.53 6.04
C TYR A 373 16.01 40.07 4.57
N VAL A 374 17.23 39.91 4.02
CA VAL A 374 17.41 39.42 2.65
C VAL A 374 16.99 37.96 2.54
N GLN A 375 17.39 37.14 3.51
CA GLN A 375 16.93 35.76 3.60
C GLN A 375 15.43 35.68 3.88
N ALA A 376 14.89 36.55 4.74
CA ALA A 376 13.45 36.62 5.01
C ALA A 376 12.65 36.86 3.71
N VAL A 377 13.03 37.87 2.95
CA VAL A 377 12.42 38.22 1.65
C VAL A 377 12.54 37.06 0.65
N PHE A 378 13.69 36.41 0.60
CA PHE A 378 13.89 35.25 -0.29
C PHE A 378 12.84 34.15 -0.01
N TRP A 379 12.63 33.80 1.26
CA TRP A 379 11.70 32.75 1.64
C TRP A 379 10.24 33.20 1.52
N TYR A 380 9.91 34.44 1.92
CA TYR A 380 8.59 34.99 1.70
C TYR A 380 8.20 35.01 0.24
N ARG A 381 9.12 35.38 -0.66
CA ARG A 381 8.85 35.39 -2.10
C ARG A 381 8.52 33.99 -2.62
N LYS A 382 9.26 32.98 -2.23
CA LYS A 382 8.97 31.59 -2.62
C LYS A 382 7.57 31.14 -2.18
N ALA A 383 7.17 31.48 -0.98
CA ALA A 383 5.83 31.15 -0.49
C ALA A 383 4.73 32.01 -1.15
N ALA A 384 4.98 33.31 -1.35
CA ALA A 384 4.07 34.25 -1.99
C ALA A 384 3.77 33.90 -3.45
N GLU A 385 4.78 33.44 -4.19
CA GLU A 385 4.65 32.95 -5.58
C GLU A 385 3.77 31.69 -5.67
N GLN A 386 3.72 30.89 -4.63
CA GLN A 386 2.80 29.75 -4.50
C GLN A 386 1.37 30.16 -4.09
N GLY A 387 1.14 31.46 -3.83
CA GLY A 387 -0.16 31.97 -3.45
C GLY A 387 -0.42 32.01 -1.95
N TYR A 388 0.57 31.78 -1.08
CA TYR A 388 0.40 31.78 0.38
C TYR A 388 0.15 33.20 0.89
N ALA A 389 -1.08 33.48 1.39
CA ALA A 389 -1.55 34.82 1.70
C ALA A 389 -0.68 35.55 2.72
N ASP A 390 -0.26 34.87 3.82
CA ASP A 390 0.57 35.52 4.84
C ASP A 390 1.95 35.87 4.31
N ALA A 391 2.53 35.06 3.43
CA ALA A 391 3.81 35.36 2.79
C ALA A 391 3.68 36.52 1.78
N GLN A 392 2.55 36.64 1.08
CA GLN A 392 2.27 37.79 0.20
C GLN A 392 2.16 39.07 1.02
N TYR A 393 1.49 39.02 2.18
CA TYR A 393 1.45 40.13 3.11
C TYR A 393 2.86 40.50 3.61
N ASN A 394 3.62 39.52 4.12
CA ASN A 394 4.96 39.75 4.66
C ASN A 394 5.91 40.33 3.58
N LEU A 395 5.85 39.83 2.35
CA LEU A 395 6.63 40.33 1.24
C LEU A 395 6.22 41.76 0.85
N GLY A 396 4.92 42.04 0.80
CA GLY A 396 4.40 43.40 0.57
C GLY A 396 4.85 44.38 1.64
N PHE A 397 4.83 43.95 2.91
CA PHE A 397 5.33 44.71 4.05
C PHE A 397 6.84 45.04 3.91
N CYS A 398 7.65 44.03 3.56
CA CYS A 398 9.08 44.23 3.32
C CYS A 398 9.35 45.27 2.19
N TYR A 399 8.54 45.29 1.13
CA TYR A 399 8.63 46.32 0.10
C TYR A 399 8.17 47.69 0.58
N CYS A 400 7.21 47.80 1.47
CA CYS A 400 6.78 49.08 2.09
C CYS A 400 7.94 49.69 2.90
N GLU A 401 8.56 48.86 3.74
CA GLU A 401 9.57 49.32 4.70
C GLU A 401 11.01 49.40 4.10
N GLY A 402 11.25 48.70 2.97
CA GLY A 402 12.57 48.60 2.40
C GLY A 402 13.48 47.63 3.16
N GLU A 403 12.90 46.63 3.82
CA GLU A 403 13.65 45.65 4.62
C GLU A 403 14.01 44.43 3.77
N GLY A 404 15.32 44.21 3.59
CA GLY A 404 15.86 43.10 2.76
C GLY A 404 15.68 43.29 1.24
N VAL A 405 14.97 44.33 0.84
CA VAL A 405 14.77 44.79 -0.54
C VAL A 405 14.74 46.32 -0.55
N SER A 406 14.99 46.93 -1.74
CA SER A 406 14.76 48.36 -1.87
C SER A 406 13.28 48.67 -1.72
N GLN A 407 12.96 49.76 -1.03
CA GLN A 407 11.57 50.21 -0.89
C GLN A 407 10.90 50.40 -2.26
N ASP A 408 9.76 49.76 -2.49
CA ASP A 408 9.00 49.82 -3.74
C ASP A 408 7.52 49.65 -3.46
N TYR A 409 6.82 50.76 -3.34
CA TYR A 409 5.36 50.76 -3.09
C TYR A 409 4.54 50.12 -4.19
N THR A 410 5.02 50.10 -5.45
CA THR A 410 4.31 49.40 -6.54
C THR A 410 4.33 47.90 -6.32
N GLN A 411 5.48 47.34 -5.94
CA GLN A 411 5.59 45.93 -5.56
C GLN A 411 4.82 45.64 -4.26
N ALA A 412 4.89 46.55 -3.30
CA ALA A 412 4.13 46.42 -2.07
C ALA A 412 2.62 46.27 -2.34
N VAL A 413 2.04 47.21 -3.10
CA VAL A 413 0.61 47.16 -3.47
C VAL A 413 0.25 45.92 -4.26
N TYR A 414 1.13 45.48 -5.17
CA TYR A 414 0.91 44.24 -5.92
C TYR A 414 0.73 43.02 -5.00
N TRP A 415 1.63 42.84 -4.04
CA TRP A 415 1.59 41.68 -3.14
C TRP A 415 0.49 41.82 -2.08
N LEU A 416 0.32 43.02 -1.50
CA LEU A 416 -0.74 43.28 -0.52
C LEU A 416 -2.14 43.06 -1.12
N ARG A 417 -2.36 43.46 -2.39
CA ARG A 417 -3.63 43.20 -3.07
C ARG A 417 -3.93 41.72 -3.18
N LYS A 418 -2.94 40.91 -3.58
CA LYS A 418 -3.10 39.45 -3.66
C LYS A 418 -3.44 38.81 -2.31
N ALA A 419 -2.82 39.28 -1.24
CA ALA A 419 -3.12 38.79 0.10
C ALA A 419 -4.52 39.25 0.57
N ALA A 420 -4.87 40.51 0.29
CA ALA A 420 -6.17 41.10 0.63
C ALA A 420 -7.35 40.41 -0.10
N GLU A 421 -7.18 40.06 -1.36
CA GLU A 421 -8.15 39.28 -2.17
C GLU A 421 -8.40 37.88 -1.57
N GLN A 422 -7.45 37.34 -0.82
CA GLN A 422 -7.59 36.08 -0.08
C GLN A 422 -8.15 36.26 1.34
N GLY A 423 -8.51 37.51 1.73
CA GLY A 423 -9.09 37.81 3.02
C GLY A 423 -8.08 38.09 4.14
N ASN A 424 -6.78 38.29 3.84
CA ASN A 424 -5.80 38.66 4.86
C ASN A 424 -6.11 40.11 5.37
N ALA A 425 -6.53 40.23 6.63
CA ALA A 425 -6.97 41.51 7.22
C ALA A 425 -5.83 42.53 7.33
N ASP A 426 -4.63 42.08 7.67
CA ASP A 426 -3.47 42.97 7.81
C ASP A 426 -3.05 43.53 6.43
N ALA A 427 -3.15 42.72 5.39
CA ALA A 427 -2.93 43.18 4.04
C ALA A 427 -3.99 44.19 3.56
N GLN A 428 -5.26 43.98 3.91
CA GLN A 428 -6.35 44.92 3.62
C GLN A 428 -6.07 46.29 4.28
N PHE A 429 -5.68 46.27 5.55
CA PHE A 429 -5.38 47.51 6.29
C PHE A 429 -4.18 48.28 5.70
N LEU A 430 -3.07 47.57 5.37
CA LEU A 430 -1.90 48.22 4.75
C LEU A 430 -2.19 48.73 3.34
N LEU A 431 -2.95 47.98 2.56
CA LEU A 431 -3.37 48.37 1.21
C LEU A 431 -4.22 49.64 1.24
N GLU A 432 -5.14 49.75 2.20
CA GLU A 432 -5.93 50.95 2.43
C GLU A 432 -5.02 52.17 2.72
N GLY A 433 -3.99 52.00 3.54
CA GLY A 433 -2.99 53.02 3.81
C GLY A 433 -2.29 53.48 2.51
N CYS A 434 -1.87 52.56 1.66
CA CYS A 434 -1.25 52.88 0.37
C CYS A 434 -2.17 53.71 -0.55
N TYR A 435 -3.46 53.41 -0.58
CA TYR A 435 -4.44 54.22 -1.32
C TYR A 435 -4.66 55.60 -0.71
N CYS A 436 -4.75 55.71 0.59
CA CYS A 436 -4.95 57.00 1.30
C CYS A 436 -3.80 57.97 1.10
N TYR A 437 -2.58 57.46 1.10
CA TYR A 437 -1.38 58.26 0.94
C TYR A 437 -0.89 58.42 -0.50
N GLY A 438 -1.39 57.58 -1.44
CA GLY A 438 -0.97 57.55 -2.84
C GLY A 438 0.36 56.88 -3.03
N GLU A 439 0.70 55.92 -2.20
CA GLU A 439 1.97 55.18 -2.23
C GLU A 439 1.84 53.98 -3.19
N GLY A 440 2.55 54.03 -4.33
CA GLY A 440 2.53 53.00 -5.36
C GLY A 440 1.21 52.92 -6.19
N VAL A 441 0.22 53.73 -5.86
CA VAL A 441 -1.07 53.84 -6.53
C VAL A 441 -1.51 55.32 -6.60
N THR A 442 -2.41 55.65 -7.53
CA THR A 442 -3.06 56.94 -7.52
C THR A 442 -3.88 57.07 -6.27
N ARG A 443 -3.77 58.25 -5.60
CA ARG A 443 -4.53 58.56 -4.38
C ARG A 443 -6.01 58.42 -4.65
N ASP A 444 -6.67 57.54 -3.95
CA ASP A 444 -8.12 57.30 -4.10
C ASP A 444 -8.77 57.10 -2.72
N TYR A 445 -9.66 58.03 -2.34
CA TYR A 445 -10.42 57.95 -1.12
C TYR A 445 -11.70 57.09 -1.26
N THR A 446 -12.05 56.66 -2.50
CA THR A 446 -13.24 55.84 -2.76
C THR A 446 -12.93 54.33 -2.76
N GLY A 447 -11.65 53.92 -2.77
CA GLY A 447 -11.18 52.53 -2.61
C GLY A 447 -11.53 51.91 -1.25
N LEU A 448 -11.92 52.71 -0.29
CA LEU A 448 -12.46 52.30 1.04
C LEU A 448 -13.71 51.39 0.96
N LEU A 449 -14.41 51.34 -0.16
CA LEU A 449 -15.68 50.62 -0.34
C LEU A 449 -15.53 49.26 -1.05
N LEU A 450 -14.33 48.89 -1.55
CA LEU A 450 -14.10 47.66 -2.30
C LEU A 450 -13.55 46.50 -1.50
N VAL A 451 -13.26 46.70 -0.22
CA VAL A 451 -12.66 45.71 0.69
C VAL A 451 -13.59 45.37 1.89
N ALA A 452 -14.81 45.90 1.91
CA ALA A 452 -15.83 45.58 2.92
C ALA A 452 -16.76 44.45 2.47
#